data_5b11b1fd8367d5d7b1e1090266ac0d1a
#
_entry.id   5b11b1fd8367d5d7b1e1090266ac0d1a
#
_cell.length_a   1.000
_cell.length_b   1.000
_cell.length_c   1.000
_cell.angle_alpha   90.00
_cell.angle_beta   90.00
_cell.angle_gamma   90.00
#
_symmetry.space_group_name_H-M   'P 1'
#
loop_
_entity.id
_entity.type
_entity.pdbx_description
1 polymer ?
#
loop_
_entity_poly.entity_id
_entity_poly.type
_entity_poly.pdbx_seq_one_letter_code
_entity_poly.pdbx_strand_id
1 'polypeptide(L)'
;TLERTLNALREKDGRADDALRFFTDYYAVMEEVAEILKPGQPVAWVVANRTMSRVTIPTHLITRELCEHLGFKHKHTLPREIPTKTLPWENAPENVEGKKGELMAQENIVVMRSPE
;
A
#
# COMPACT_ATOMS: atom_id res chain seq x y z
N THR A 1 0.43 12.08 0.39
CA THR A 1 1.33 10.95 0.15
C THR A 1 1.18 10.35 -1.24
N LEU A 2 -0.04 10.11 -1.66
CA LEU A 2 -0.28 9.59 -3.01
C LEU A 2 0.22 10.57 -4.07
N GLU A 3 -0.11 11.83 -3.93
CA GLU A 3 0.32 12.86 -4.86
C GLU A 3 1.84 12.95 -4.95
N ARG A 4 2.50 12.90 -3.81
CA ARG A 4 3.97 12.94 -3.75
C ARG A 4 4.57 11.73 -4.45
N THR A 5 3.99 10.55 -4.24
CA THR A 5 4.44 9.33 -4.88
C THR A 5 4.27 9.39 -6.38
N LEU A 6 3.12 9.87 -6.86
CA LEU A 6 2.86 10.00 -8.28
C LEU A 6 3.84 10.99 -8.93
N ASN A 7 4.14 12.09 -8.25
CA ASN A 7 5.11 13.05 -8.76
C ASN A 7 6.50 12.47 -8.88
N ALA A 8 6.92 11.67 -7.88
CA ALA A 8 8.20 11.00 -7.92
C ALA A 8 8.28 10.02 -9.10
N LEU A 9 7.19 9.29 -9.36
CA LEU A 9 7.15 8.36 -10.49
C LEU A 9 7.18 9.08 -11.83
N ARG A 10 6.52 10.24 -11.94
CA ARG A 10 6.53 11.01 -13.17
C ARG A 10 7.93 11.48 -13.54
N GLU A 11 8.75 11.76 -12.54
CA GLU A 11 10.12 12.18 -12.78
C GLU A 11 11.01 11.04 -13.24
N LYS A 12 10.60 9.79 -13.03
CA LYS A 12 11.43 8.63 -13.37
C LYS A 12 11.20 8.12 -14.79
N ASP A 13 10.03 7.61 -15.11
CA ASP A 13 9.81 7.03 -16.43
C ASP A 13 8.33 6.90 -16.81
N GLY A 14 7.48 7.65 -16.17
CA GLY A 14 6.08 7.65 -16.56
C GLY A 14 5.23 6.52 -16.03
N ARG A 15 5.74 5.72 -15.09
CA ARG A 15 4.93 4.65 -14.48
C ARG A 15 3.87 5.20 -13.52
N ALA A 16 3.81 6.51 -13.41
CA ALA A 16 2.78 7.15 -12.59
C ALA A 16 1.37 6.77 -13.04
N ASP A 17 1.16 6.58 -14.34
CA ASP A 17 -0.17 6.19 -14.84
C ASP A 17 -0.59 4.81 -14.35
N ASP A 18 0.35 3.87 -14.29
CA ASP A 18 0.08 2.54 -13.77
C ASP A 18 -0.28 2.60 -12.29
N ALA A 19 0.46 3.38 -11.53
CA ALA A 19 0.21 3.56 -10.11
C ALA A 19 -1.14 4.26 -9.89
N LEU A 20 -1.42 5.29 -10.66
CA LEU A 20 -2.68 6.01 -10.55
C LEU A 20 -3.87 5.08 -10.84
N ARG A 21 -3.74 4.24 -11.87
CA ARG A 21 -4.79 3.27 -12.21
C ARG A 21 -5.00 2.28 -11.07
N PHE A 22 -3.92 1.77 -10.50
CA PHE A 22 -4.01 0.86 -9.38
C PHE A 22 -4.74 1.49 -8.20
N PHE A 23 -4.36 2.70 -7.82
CA PHE A 23 -4.98 3.35 -6.68
C PHE A 23 -6.40 3.83 -6.96
N THR A 24 -6.73 4.13 -8.20
CA THR A 24 -8.11 4.45 -8.58
C THR A 24 -9.00 3.23 -8.38
N ASP A 25 -8.54 2.07 -8.83
CA ASP A 25 -9.29 0.82 -8.66
C ASP A 25 -9.39 0.44 -7.18
N TYR A 26 -8.30 0.62 -6.44
CA TYR A 26 -8.26 0.33 -5.02
C TYR A 26 -9.25 1.22 -4.26
N TYR A 27 -9.30 2.49 -4.61
CA TYR A 27 -10.24 3.43 -3.99
C TYR A 27 -11.69 3.01 -4.27
N ALA A 28 -11.98 2.56 -5.48
CA ALA A 28 -13.31 2.07 -5.84
C ALA A 28 -13.71 0.87 -4.98
N VAL A 29 -12.76 -0.03 -4.71
CA VAL A 29 -13.02 -1.17 -3.82
C VAL A 29 -13.30 -0.68 -2.41
N MET A 30 -12.52 0.30 -1.92
CA MET A 30 -12.75 0.87 -0.59
C MET A 30 -14.13 1.50 -0.46
N GLU A 31 -14.60 2.17 -1.52
CA GLU A 31 -15.95 2.75 -1.51
C GLU A 31 -17.01 1.67 -1.35
N GLU A 32 -16.86 0.57 -2.07
CA GLU A 32 -17.80 -0.54 -1.97
C GLU A 32 -17.78 -1.20 -0.58
N VAL A 33 -16.58 -1.36 -0.02
CA VAL A 33 -16.43 -1.91 1.33
C VAL A 33 -17.12 -1.00 2.34
N ALA A 34 -16.96 0.32 2.18
CA ALA A 34 -17.61 1.28 3.07
C ALA A 34 -19.13 1.15 3.05
N GLU A 35 -19.70 0.84 1.88
CA GLU A 35 -21.14 0.72 1.74
C GLU A 35 -21.71 -0.52 2.42
N ILE A 36 -20.96 -1.62 2.46
CA ILE A 36 -21.46 -2.87 3.02
C ILE A 36 -21.17 -3.04 4.50
N LEU A 37 -20.25 -2.23 5.04
CA LEU A 37 -19.93 -2.32 6.46
C LEU A 37 -20.92 -1.52 7.29
N LYS A 38 -21.26 -2.07 8.46
CA LYS A 38 -22.04 -1.30 9.43
C LYS A 38 -21.19 -0.16 9.97
N PRO A 39 -21.80 0.94 10.41
CA PRO A 39 -21.04 2.05 10.98
C PRO A 39 -20.19 1.60 12.16
N GLY A 40 -18.96 2.12 12.21
CA GLY A 40 -18.06 1.85 13.31
C GLY A 40 -17.45 0.46 13.37
N GLN A 41 -17.52 -0.31 12.29
CA GLN A 41 -16.93 -1.64 12.24
C GLN A 41 -15.43 -1.59 11.93
N PRO A 42 -14.64 -2.46 12.56
CA PRO A 42 -13.23 -2.53 12.24
C PRO A 42 -13.02 -3.22 10.89
N VAL A 43 -12.00 -2.77 10.18
CA VAL A 43 -11.55 -3.39 8.94
C VAL A 43 -10.04 -3.35 8.92
N ALA A 44 -9.41 -4.42 8.48
CA ALA A 44 -7.97 -4.51 8.39
C ALA A 44 -7.57 -4.66 6.93
N TRP A 45 -6.68 -3.78 6.49
CA TRP A 45 -6.13 -3.83 5.14
C TRP A 45 -4.69 -4.33 5.26
N VAL A 46 -4.43 -5.50 4.69
CA VAL A 46 -3.08 -6.08 4.73
C VAL A 46 -2.41 -5.72 3.42
N VAL A 47 -1.39 -4.89 3.52
CA VAL A 47 -0.72 -4.36 2.33
C VAL A 47 0.79 -4.43 2.51
N ALA A 48 1.49 -4.46 1.38
CA ALA A 48 2.94 -4.41 1.38
C ALA A 48 3.38 -3.23 0.51
N ASN A 49 4.46 -2.59 0.91
CA ASN A 49 5.02 -1.53 0.11
C ASN A 49 5.68 -2.14 -1.13
N ARG A 50 5.59 -1.43 -2.23
CA ARG A 50 6.19 -1.85 -3.50
C ARG A 50 7.23 -0.85 -3.93
N THR A 51 8.09 -1.29 -4.83
CA THR A 51 9.01 -0.40 -5.51
C THR A 51 8.71 -0.45 -7.00
N MET A 52 8.48 0.72 -7.58
CA MET A 52 8.30 0.86 -9.03
C MET A 52 9.29 1.90 -9.50
N SER A 53 10.06 1.56 -10.53
CA SER A 53 11.05 2.49 -11.08
C SER A 53 11.96 3.06 -10.00
N ARG A 54 12.33 2.23 -9.04
CA ARG A 54 13.16 2.60 -7.88
C ARG A 54 12.51 3.61 -6.94
N VAL A 55 11.22 3.84 -7.08
CA VAL A 55 10.47 4.66 -6.15
C VAL A 55 9.70 3.73 -5.22
N THR A 56 9.93 3.86 -3.93
CA THR A 56 9.20 3.08 -2.94
C THR A 56 7.81 3.66 -2.79
N ILE A 57 6.80 2.85 -3.00
CA ILE A 57 5.41 3.26 -2.87
C ILE A 57 4.95 2.88 -1.47
N PRO A 58 4.68 3.86 -0.60
CA PRO A 58 4.23 3.58 0.76
C PRO A 58 2.76 3.22 0.78
N THR A 59 2.45 2.01 0.35
CA THR A 59 1.07 1.55 0.18
C THR A 59 0.26 1.66 1.47
N HIS A 60 0.87 1.40 2.63
CA HIS A 60 0.16 1.50 3.91
C HIS A 60 -0.26 2.94 4.22
N LEU A 61 0.58 3.92 3.89
CA LEU A 61 0.24 5.32 4.12
C LEU A 61 -0.84 5.79 3.16
N ILE A 62 -0.77 5.35 1.91
CA ILE A 62 -1.77 5.69 0.91
C ILE A 62 -3.11 5.04 1.25
N THR A 63 -3.09 3.79 1.71
CA THR A 63 -4.30 3.09 2.16
C THR A 63 -4.99 3.90 3.25
N ARG A 64 -4.23 4.34 4.25
CA ARG A 64 -4.78 5.17 5.32
C ARG A 64 -5.36 6.47 4.78
N GLU A 65 -4.62 7.14 3.91
CA GLU A 65 -5.04 8.41 3.33
C GLU A 65 -6.36 8.29 2.56
N LEU A 66 -6.47 7.27 1.72
CA LEU A 66 -7.69 7.03 0.94
C LEU A 66 -8.87 6.65 1.83
N CYS A 67 -8.63 5.82 2.83
CA CYS A 67 -9.67 5.45 3.78
C CYS A 67 -10.17 6.66 4.56
N GLU A 68 -9.25 7.51 5.03
CA GLU A 68 -9.63 8.71 5.76
C GLU A 68 -10.47 9.65 4.88
N HIS A 69 -10.16 9.70 3.59
CA HIS A 69 -10.94 10.51 2.67
C HIS A 69 -12.39 10.01 2.57
N LEU A 70 -12.60 8.72 2.73
CA LEU A 70 -13.94 8.12 2.72
C LEU A 70 -14.64 8.18 4.09
N GLY A 71 -13.99 8.75 5.08
CA GLY A 71 -14.57 8.89 6.42
C GLY A 71 -14.19 7.78 7.40
N PHE A 72 -13.35 6.85 7.00
CA PHE A 72 -12.81 5.85 7.93
C PHE A 72 -11.91 6.53 8.95
N LYS A 73 -11.84 5.96 10.15
CA LYS A 73 -10.94 6.46 11.18
C LYS A 73 -9.80 5.48 11.37
N HIS A 74 -8.59 5.97 11.32
CA HIS A 74 -7.41 5.14 11.54
C HIS A 74 -7.27 4.77 13.02
N LYS A 75 -7.00 3.50 13.27
CA LYS A 75 -6.78 3.00 14.62
C LYS A 75 -5.33 2.60 14.85
N HIS A 76 -4.83 1.68 14.04
CA HIS A 76 -3.46 1.19 14.18
C HIS A 76 -2.89 0.85 12.82
N THR A 77 -1.58 0.94 12.70
CA THR A 77 -0.86 0.33 11.60
C THR A 77 0.21 -0.56 12.21
N LEU A 78 0.12 -1.85 11.96
CA LEU A 78 0.99 -2.84 12.57
C LEU A 78 1.91 -3.43 11.52
N PRO A 79 3.23 -3.30 11.69
CA PRO A 79 4.15 -3.97 10.79
C PRO A 79 4.15 -5.48 11.10
N ARG A 80 4.29 -6.27 10.06
CA ARG A 80 4.33 -7.72 10.19
C ARG A 80 5.45 -8.27 9.33
N GLU A 81 6.38 -8.97 9.94
CA GLU A 81 7.43 -9.65 9.21
C GLU A 81 6.92 -10.99 8.70
N ILE A 82 7.47 -11.41 7.56
CA ILE A 82 7.14 -12.70 6.97
C ILE A 82 8.41 -13.57 7.01
N PRO A 83 8.75 -14.10 8.19
CA PRO A 83 10.05 -14.75 8.37
C PRO A 83 10.20 -16.06 7.61
N THR A 84 9.11 -16.72 7.28
CA THR A 84 9.15 -18.01 6.60
C THR A 84 8.97 -17.88 5.10
N LYS A 85 8.79 -16.68 4.60
CA LYS A 85 8.58 -16.49 3.17
C LYS A 85 9.86 -16.69 2.40
N THR A 86 9.83 -17.61 1.47
CA THR A 86 10.93 -17.75 0.52
C THR A 86 10.85 -16.61 -0.47
N LEU A 87 11.96 -15.90 -0.65
CA LEU A 87 12.02 -14.81 -1.59
C LEU A 87 12.77 -15.29 -2.84
N PRO A 88 12.07 -15.89 -3.81
CA PRO A 88 12.73 -16.44 -5.00
C PRO A 88 13.39 -15.36 -5.83
N TRP A 89 13.06 -14.13 -5.57
CA TRP A 89 13.59 -12.97 -6.27
C TRP A 89 14.85 -12.42 -5.65
N GLU A 90 15.39 -13.12 -4.66
CA GLU A 90 16.60 -12.67 -3.98
C GLU A 90 17.74 -12.41 -4.96
N ASN A 91 17.79 -13.18 -6.03
CA ASN A 91 18.79 -13.04 -7.07
C ASN A 91 18.26 -12.41 -8.35
N ALA A 92 17.12 -11.75 -8.28
CA ALA A 92 16.55 -11.10 -9.45
C ALA A 92 17.48 -9.97 -9.94
N PRO A 93 17.47 -9.68 -11.25
CA PRO A 93 18.38 -8.66 -11.80
C PRO A 93 18.26 -7.27 -11.18
N GLU A 94 17.09 -6.93 -10.68
CA GLU A 94 16.89 -5.63 -10.04
C GLU A 94 17.38 -5.59 -8.60
N ASN A 95 17.77 -6.72 -8.03
CA ASN A 95 18.33 -6.74 -6.69
C ASN A 95 19.79 -6.35 -6.75
N VAL A 96 20.17 -5.44 -5.88
CA VAL A 96 21.57 -5.08 -5.73
C VAL A 96 22.09 -5.70 -4.44
N GLU A 97 23.39 -5.93 -4.40
CA GLU A 97 24.03 -6.48 -3.24
C GLU A 97 23.73 -5.64 -2.01
N GLY A 98 23.31 -6.29 -0.94
CA GLY A 98 22.96 -5.61 0.30
C GLY A 98 21.53 -5.16 0.42
N LYS A 99 20.71 -5.35 -0.60
CA LYS A 99 19.32 -4.91 -0.58
C LYS A 99 18.31 -6.02 -0.79
N LYS A 100 18.73 -7.24 -0.68
CA LYS A 100 17.88 -8.41 -0.93
C LYS A 100 16.66 -8.45 -0.01
N GLY A 101 16.79 -8.00 1.22
CA GLY A 101 15.72 -8.08 2.19
C GLY A 101 14.61 -7.06 2.01
N GLU A 102 14.72 -6.19 1.02
CA GLU A 102 13.70 -5.17 0.79
C GLU A 102 12.51 -5.66 -0.03
N LEU A 103 12.60 -6.88 -0.54
CA LEU A 103 11.56 -7.43 -1.40
C LEU A 103 10.44 -8.04 -0.59
N MET A 104 9.48 -7.23 -0.18
CA MET A 104 8.22 -7.71 0.40
C MET A 104 8.39 -8.67 1.59
N ALA A 105 9.49 -8.51 2.33
CA ALA A 105 9.72 -9.28 3.54
C ALA A 105 8.86 -8.79 4.70
N GLN A 106 8.18 -7.68 4.52
CA GLN A 106 7.39 -7.04 5.56
C GLN A 106 6.07 -6.55 5.00
N GLU A 107 5.01 -6.78 5.74
CA GLU A 107 3.68 -6.29 5.43
C GLU A 107 3.24 -5.31 6.51
N ASN A 108 2.24 -4.53 6.19
CA ASN A 108 1.61 -3.64 7.16
C ASN A 108 0.12 -3.96 7.22
N ILE A 109 -0.40 -4.01 8.43
CA ILE A 109 -1.82 -4.22 8.67
C ILE A 109 -2.39 -2.89 9.10
N VAL A 110 -3.17 -2.27 8.22
CA VAL A 110 -3.77 -0.96 8.49
C VAL A 110 -5.17 -1.20 9.04
N VAL A 111 -5.34 -0.94 10.33
CA VAL A 111 -6.63 -1.15 11.00
C VAL A 111 -7.38 0.17 11.01
N MET A 112 -8.53 0.16 10.38
CA MET A 112 -9.41 1.32 10.26
C MET A 112 -10.77 0.98 10.85
N ARG A 113 -11.55 1.99 11.14
CA ARG A 113 -12.93 1.84 11.57
C ARG A 113 -13.83 2.47 10.51
N SER A 114 -14.87 1.75 10.11
CA SER A 114 -15.75 2.23 9.04
C SER A 114 -16.45 3.53 9.41
N PRO A 115 -16.87 4.31 8.41
CA PRO A 115 -17.56 5.58 8.64
C PRO A 115 -18.83 5.40 9.46
N GLU A 116 -19.14 6.37 10.28
CA GLU A 116 -20.37 6.36 11.08
C GLU A 116 -21.52 7.10 10.40
#